data_c09bb76f280c5794e7a686745dd571cf
#
_entry.id   c09bb76f280c5794e7a686745dd571cf
#
_cell.length_a   1.000
_cell.length_b   1.000
_cell.length_c   1.000
_cell.angle_alpha   90.00
_cell.angle_beta   90.00
_cell.angle_gamma   90.00
#
_symmetry.space_group_name_H-M   'P 1'
#
loop_
_entity.id
_entity.type
_entity.pdbx_description
1 polymer ?
#
loop_
_entity_poly.entity_id
_entity_poly.type
_entity_poly.pdbx_seq_one_letter_code
_entity_poly.pdbx_strand_id
1 'polypeptide(L)'
;NMISGQPVIWEPNDTNQLFHTNMGIIGTMGTGKTQFTKSLITQLYCEQNKNIGNDPLGILIFDYKGDYNESKMDFVTTTKAKILKPYHLPLNPLALTKSKVFKPLLPIHTANTFKDTIAKVYNLGPKQQNTLFQCIIDAYALKGIIPGNPSTWENVPPTFDTIYSL
;
A
#
# COMPACT_ATOMS: atom_id res chain seq x y z
N ASN A 1 -12.55 -26.18 8.58
CA ASN A 1 -13.07 -27.44 8.04
C ASN A 1 -12.28 -28.60 8.62
N MET A 2 -12.98 -29.64 8.99
CA MET A 2 -12.36 -30.87 9.49
C MET A 2 -12.23 -31.86 8.35
N ILE A 3 -11.02 -32.31 8.08
CA ILE A 3 -10.78 -33.52 7.32
C ILE A 3 -10.48 -34.59 8.36
N SER A 4 -11.19 -35.71 8.33
CA SER A 4 -11.08 -36.80 9.32
C SER A 4 -11.32 -36.41 10.80
N GLY A 5 -12.13 -35.40 11.08
CA GLY A 5 -12.45 -34.95 12.44
C GLY A 5 -11.37 -34.16 13.18
N GLN A 6 -10.21 -33.95 12.56
CA GLN A 6 -9.13 -33.14 13.12
C GLN A 6 -9.23 -31.67 12.68
N PRO A 7 -8.96 -30.70 13.57
CA PRO A 7 -8.94 -29.30 13.19
C PRO A 7 -7.78 -29.03 12.21
N VAL A 8 -8.07 -28.30 11.14
CA VAL A 8 -7.02 -27.77 10.27
C VAL A 8 -6.50 -26.50 10.90
N ILE A 9 -5.29 -26.55 11.41
CA ILE A 9 -4.58 -25.37 11.94
C ILE A 9 -3.90 -24.67 10.78
N TRP A 10 -4.04 -23.36 10.72
CA TRP A 10 -3.40 -22.53 9.73
C TRP A 10 -2.60 -21.42 10.42
N GLU A 11 -1.30 -21.44 10.23
CA GLU A 11 -0.34 -20.49 10.80
C GLU A 11 0.31 -19.69 9.67
N PRO A 12 -0.31 -18.56 9.25
CA PRO A 12 0.09 -17.83 8.05
C PRO A 12 1.51 -17.24 8.11
N ASN A 13 2.07 -17.09 9.31
CA ASN A 13 3.39 -16.51 9.53
C ASN A 13 4.46 -17.54 9.86
N ASP A 14 4.13 -18.84 9.89
CA ASP A 14 5.12 -19.88 10.12
C ASP A 14 5.90 -20.17 8.83
N THR A 15 7.01 -19.48 8.66
CA THR A 15 7.90 -19.64 7.51
C THR A 15 8.69 -20.96 7.53
N ASN A 16 8.64 -21.74 8.61
CA ASN A 16 9.25 -23.07 8.66
C ASN A 16 8.39 -24.10 7.91
N GLN A 17 7.07 -23.88 7.91
CA GLN A 17 6.11 -24.75 7.22
C GLN A 17 5.67 -24.19 5.86
N LEU A 18 5.64 -22.86 5.73
CA LEU A 18 5.20 -22.16 4.52
C LEU A 18 6.37 -21.42 3.89
N PHE A 19 6.81 -21.86 2.71
CA PHE A 19 7.84 -21.14 1.94
C PHE A 19 7.41 -19.74 1.51
N HIS A 20 6.10 -19.51 1.39
CA HIS A 20 5.50 -18.23 1.02
C HIS A 20 4.27 -17.96 1.86
N THR A 21 4.10 -16.71 2.27
CA THR A 21 2.91 -16.25 3.01
C THR A 21 1.73 -15.90 2.10
N ASN A 22 1.88 -16.03 0.79
CA ASN A 22 0.83 -15.78 -0.18
C ASN A 22 -0.24 -16.86 -0.11
N MET A 23 -1.51 -16.45 -0.12
CA MET A 23 -2.67 -17.35 -0.11
C MET A 23 -3.64 -17.00 -1.24
N GLY A 24 -4.11 -18.02 -1.97
CA GLY A 24 -5.17 -17.89 -2.95
C GLY A 24 -6.48 -18.49 -2.43
N ILE A 25 -7.58 -17.72 -2.52
CA ILE A 25 -8.94 -18.20 -2.22
C ILE A 25 -9.70 -18.32 -3.53
N ILE A 26 -9.92 -19.55 -3.96
CA ILE A 26 -10.50 -19.87 -5.26
C ILE A 26 -11.87 -20.54 -5.05
N GLY A 27 -12.81 -20.23 -5.93
CA GLY A 27 -14.14 -20.82 -5.92
C GLY A 27 -15.08 -20.12 -6.91
N THR A 28 -16.18 -20.77 -7.26
CA THR A 28 -17.21 -20.22 -8.15
C THR A 28 -18.01 -19.10 -7.45
N MET A 29 -18.90 -18.43 -8.19
CA MET A 29 -19.81 -17.44 -7.63
C MET A 29 -20.70 -18.07 -6.53
N GLY A 30 -20.96 -17.36 -5.44
CA GLY A 30 -21.83 -17.81 -4.35
C GLY A 30 -21.20 -18.79 -3.35
N THR A 31 -19.96 -19.24 -3.53
CA THR A 31 -19.31 -20.22 -2.63
C THR A 31 -18.78 -19.63 -1.31
N GLY A 32 -19.05 -18.35 -1.03
CA GLY A 32 -18.69 -17.74 0.25
C GLY A 32 -17.24 -17.23 0.35
N LYS A 33 -16.51 -17.07 -0.76
CA LYS A 33 -15.12 -16.55 -0.76
C LYS A 33 -14.95 -15.26 0.02
N THR A 34 -15.80 -14.27 -0.26
CA THR A 34 -15.76 -12.96 0.42
C THR A 34 -16.04 -13.09 1.91
N GLN A 35 -16.99 -13.94 2.29
CA GLN A 35 -17.31 -14.18 3.71
C GLN A 35 -16.15 -14.89 4.43
N PHE A 36 -15.55 -15.87 3.78
CA PHE A 36 -14.37 -16.55 4.32
C PHE A 36 -13.21 -15.54 4.52
N THR A 37 -12.93 -14.70 3.53
CA THR A 37 -11.87 -13.68 3.62
C THR A 37 -12.15 -12.68 4.74
N LYS A 38 -13.39 -12.19 4.85
CA LYS A 38 -13.79 -11.30 5.95
C LYS A 38 -13.60 -11.94 7.32
N SER A 39 -14.08 -13.18 7.48
CA SER A 39 -13.92 -13.93 8.72
C SER A 39 -12.45 -14.10 9.09
N LEU A 40 -11.61 -14.45 8.11
CA LEU A 40 -10.18 -14.62 8.30
C LEU A 40 -9.50 -13.32 8.76
N ILE A 41 -9.73 -12.21 8.04
CA ILE A 41 -9.17 -10.91 8.39
C ILE A 41 -9.65 -10.47 9.77
N THR A 42 -10.92 -10.66 10.09
CA THR A 42 -11.48 -10.31 11.41
C THR A 42 -10.80 -11.10 12.52
N GLN A 43 -10.58 -12.41 12.34
CA GLN A 43 -9.88 -13.22 13.33
C GLN A 43 -8.44 -12.75 13.53
N LEU A 44 -7.70 -12.52 12.46
CA LEU A 44 -6.33 -12.00 12.53
C LEU A 44 -6.28 -10.64 13.25
N TYR A 45 -7.24 -9.75 12.97
CA TYR A 45 -7.33 -8.45 13.63
C TYR A 45 -7.65 -8.57 15.13
N CYS A 46 -8.60 -9.41 15.49
CA CYS A 46 -8.98 -9.60 16.89
C CYS A 46 -7.88 -10.26 17.74
N GLU A 47 -7.05 -11.09 17.12
CA GLU A 47 -5.97 -11.83 17.79
C GLU A 47 -4.60 -11.10 17.72
N GLN A 48 -4.55 -9.87 17.21
CA GLN A 48 -3.30 -9.15 17.01
C GLN A 48 -2.49 -8.89 18.31
N ASN A 49 -3.14 -8.96 19.47
CA ASN A 49 -2.49 -8.91 20.78
C ASN A 49 -1.58 -10.12 21.06
N LYS A 50 -1.69 -11.18 20.26
CA LYS A 50 -0.83 -12.36 20.29
C LYS A 50 0.37 -12.26 19.37
N ASN A 51 0.50 -11.17 18.60
CA ASN A 51 1.65 -10.93 17.73
C ASN A 51 2.92 -10.72 18.56
N ILE A 52 4.07 -11.04 17.96
CA ILE A 52 5.38 -10.81 18.58
C ILE A 52 5.51 -9.31 18.90
N GLY A 53 5.86 -9.00 20.15
CA GLY A 53 5.98 -7.62 20.62
C GLY A 53 4.65 -6.86 20.76
N ASN A 54 3.50 -7.55 20.64
CA ASN A 54 2.16 -6.94 20.57
C ASN A 54 2.03 -5.90 19.42
N ASP A 55 2.83 -6.04 18.37
CA ASP A 55 2.77 -5.14 17.23
C ASP A 55 1.41 -5.23 16.52
N PRO A 56 0.79 -4.07 16.18
CA PRO A 56 -0.49 -4.06 15.50
C PRO A 56 -0.37 -4.66 14.10
N LEU A 57 -1.40 -5.38 13.67
CA LEU A 57 -1.46 -5.93 12.32
C LEU A 57 -1.84 -4.85 11.31
N GLY A 58 -0.93 -4.56 10.37
CA GLY A 58 -1.22 -3.70 9.22
C GLY A 58 -2.02 -4.46 8.17
N ILE A 59 -3.23 -4.00 7.86
CA ILE A 59 -4.11 -4.61 6.85
C ILE A 59 -4.43 -3.58 5.78
N LEU A 60 -4.19 -3.93 4.51
CA LEU A 60 -4.57 -3.14 3.35
C LEU A 60 -5.42 -4.00 2.40
N ILE A 61 -6.61 -3.52 2.06
CA ILE A 61 -7.55 -4.23 1.19
C ILE A 61 -7.78 -3.39 -0.07
N PHE A 62 -7.52 -4.00 -1.23
CA PHE A 62 -7.90 -3.45 -2.53
C PHE A 62 -9.25 -4.04 -2.93
N ASP A 63 -10.31 -3.25 -2.74
CA ASP A 63 -11.69 -3.70 -2.97
C ASP A 63 -12.22 -3.25 -4.33
N TYR A 64 -12.08 -4.11 -5.34
CA TYR A 64 -12.55 -3.85 -6.69
C TYR A 64 -14.07 -4.02 -6.86
N LYS A 65 -14.72 -4.75 -5.93
CA LYS A 65 -16.15 -5.10 -6.05
C LYS A 65 -17.04 -4.32 -5.10
N GLY A 66 -16.48 -3.56 -4.17
CA GLY A 66 -17.23 -2.88 -3.13
C GLY A 66 -17.79 -3.82 -2.05
N ASP A 67 -17.16 -4.98 -1.85
CA ASP A 67 -17.60 -5.97 -0.85
C ASP A 67 -17.24 -5.56 0.60
N TYR A 68 -16.34 -4.58 0.78
CA TYR A 68 -15.83 -4.11 2.07
C TYR A 68 -16.24 -2.67 2.38
N ASN A 69 -17.36 -2.22 1.82
CA ASN A 69 -17.85 -0.86 1.99
C ASN A 69 -18.67 -0.67 3.28
N GLU A 70 -19.10 0.57 3.54
CA GLU A 70 -19.86 0.98 4.73
C GLU A 70 -21.20 0.23 4.89
N SER A 71 -21.80 -0.29 3.81
CA SER A 71 -23.03 -1.08 3.90
C SER A 71 -22.82 -2.44 4.55
N LYS A 72 -21.58 -2.87 4.78
CA LYS A 72 -21.18 -4.11 5.44
C LYS A 72 -20.64 -3.82 6.84
N MET A 73 -21.47 -3.18 7.65
CA MET A 73 -21.12 -2.62 8.96
C MET A 73 -20.38 -3.58 9.90
N ASP A 74 -20.75 -4.86 9.94
CA ASP A 74 -20.17 -5.82 10.88
C ASP A 74 -18.65 -5.92 10.74
N PHE A 75 -18.15 -6.04 9.51
CA PHE A 75 -16.71 -6.12 9.23
C PHE A 75 -16.01 -4.80 9.57
N VAL A 76 -16.54 -3.69 9.07
CA VAL A 76 -15.95 -2.35 9.24
C VAL A 76 -15.90 -1.96 10.72
N THR A 77 -16.98 -2.21 11.46
CA THR A 77 -17.07 -1.89 12.88
C THR A 77 -16.09 -2.71 13.70
N THR A 78 -16.02 -4.03 13.44
CA THR A 78 -15.17 -4.95 14.19
C THR A 78 -13.68 -4.68 13.94
N THR A 79 -13.31 -4.47 12.69
CA THR A 79 -11.90 -4.25 12.32
C THR A 79 -11.46 -2.79 12.41
N LYS A 80 -12.39 -1.86 12.68
CA LYS A 80 -12.14 -0.42 12.65
C LYS A 80 -11.53 0.04 11.32
N ALA A 81 -11.90 -0.64 10.22
CA ALA A 81 -11.35 -0.38 8.91
C ALA A 81 -11.70 1.04 8.43
N LYS A 82 -10.71 1.76 7.91
CA LYS A 82 -10.89 3.05 7.29
C LYS A 82 -11.10 2.87 5.79
N ILE A 83 -12.26 3.28 5.29
CA ILE A 83 -12.57 3.22 3.86
C ILE A 83 -11.96 4.43 3.17
N LEU A 84 -11.11 4.19 2.19
CA LEU A 84 -10.47 5.21 1.38
C LEU A 84 -11.04 5.18 -0.04
N LYS A 85 -11.43 6.34 -0.55
CA LYS A 85 -11.88 6.46 -1.94
C LYS A 85 -10.67 6.68 -2.85
N PRO A 86 -10.59 6.01 -4.02
CA PRO A 86 -9.41 6.07 -4.89
C PRO A 86 -9.00 7.49 -5.29
N TYR A 87 -9.97 8.38 -5.43
CA TYR A 87 -9.79 9.79 -5.82
C TYR A 87 -9.57 10.75 -4.63
N HIS A 88 -9.56 10.24 -3.38
CA HIS A 88 -9.31 11.01 -2.16
C HIS A 88 -8.35 10.26 -1.23
N LEU A 89 -7.31 9.68 -1.79
CA LEU A 89 -6.27 9.02 -0.99
C LEU A 89 -5.42 10.08 -0.28
N PRO A 90 -5.24 9.99 1.05
CA PRO A 90 -4.34 10.87 1.79
C PRO A 90 -2.88 10.45 1.56
N LEU A 91 -2.49 10.39 0.29
CA LEU A 91 -1.17 9.94 -0.14
C LEU A 91 -0.58 10.98 -1.10
N ASN A 92 0.58 11.50 -0.76
CA ASN A 92 1.41 12.25 -1.71
C ASN A 92 2.48 11.31 -2.28
N PRO A 93 2.41 10.92 -3.56
CA PRO A 93 3.38 10.00 -4.16
C PRO A 93 4.79 10.59 -4.30
N LEU A 94 4.93 11.90 -4.11
CA LEU A 94 6.20 12.61 -4.10
C LEU A 94 6.76 12.79 -2.68
N ALA A 95 6.08 12.27 -1.65
CA ALA A 95 6.59 12.30 -0.29
C ALA A 95 7.84 11.42 -0.16
N LEU A 96 8.85 11.96 0.53
CA LEU A 96 10.10 11.26 0.78
C LEU A 96 9.97 10.40 2.03
N THR A 97 9.63 9.13 1.85
CA THR A 97 9.51 8.20 2.98
C THR A 97 10.89 7.66 3.35
N LYS A 98 11.36 8.01 4.54
CA LYS A 98 12.61 7.47 5.07
C LYS A 98 12.45 5.97 5.36
N SER A 99 13.31 5.18 4.74
CA SER A 99 13.44 3.75 5.04
C SER A 99 14.45 3.55 6.17
N LYS A 100 14.36 2.44 6.92
CA LYS A 100 15.40 2.01 7.86
C LYS A 100 16.76 1.86 7.17
N VAL A 101 16.76 1.57 5.88
CA VAL A 101 17.97 1.52 5.04
C VAL A 101 18.12 2.87 4.35
N PHE A 102 19.26 3.53 4.58
CA PHE A 102 19.58 4.79 3.90
C PHE A 102 19.63 4.59 2.38
N LYS A 103 18.87 5.40 1.65
CA LYS A 103 18.88 5.44 0.18
C LYS A 103 19.51 6.76 -0.24
N PRO A 104 20.73 6.74 -0.81
CA PRO A 104 21.31 7.95 -1.37
C PRO A 104 20.43 8.46 -2.51
N LEU A 105 20.36 9.77 -2.69
CA LEU A 105 19.57 10.41 -3.75
C LEU A 105 18.07 10.03 -3.74
N LEU A 106 17.47 9.90 -2.54
CA LEU A 106 16.07 9.49 -2.37
C LEU A 106 15.08 10.31 -3.23
N PRO A 107 15.20 11.65 -3.41
CA PRO A 107 14.31 12.40 -4.30
C PRO A 107 14.38 11.93 -5.76
N ILE A 108 15.56 11.59 -6.27
CA ILE A 108 15.73 11.07 -7.64
C ILE A 108 15.08 9.69 -7.78
N HIS A 109 15.25 8.82 -6.77
CA HIS A 109 14.61 7.50 -6.78
C HIS A 109 13.08 7.62 -6.74
N THR A 110 12.55 8.52 -5.92
CA THR A 110 11.11 8.77 -5.83
C THR A 110 10.57 9.32 -7.15
N ALA A 111 11.28 10.30 -7.76
CA ALA A 111 10.90 10.87 -9.05
C ALA A 111 10.89 9.81 -10.17
N ASN A 112 11.93 8.96 -10.24
CA ASN A 112 11.96 7.87 -11.22
C ASN A 112 10.84 6.86 -11.00
N THR A 113 10.61 6.41 -9.78
CA THR A 113 9.54 5.46 -9.47
C THR A 113 8.17 6.01 -9.88
N PHE A 114 7.91 7.27 -9.58
CA PHE A 114 6.67 7.92 -9.96
C PHE A 114 6.56 8.07 -11.49
N LYS A 115 7.60 8.61 -12.15
CA LYS A 115 7.66 8.71 -13.61
C LYS A 115 7.42 7.37 -14.30
N ASP A 116 8.09 6.30 -13.85
CA ASP A 116 7.96 4.97 -14.45
C ASP A 116 6.54 4.40 -14.26
N THR A 117 5.93 4.65 -13.11
CA THR A 117 4.54 4.25 -12.84
C THR A 117 3.57 4.95 -13.81
N ILE A 118 3.68 6.27 -13.93
CA ILE A 118 2.83 7.07 -14.83
C ILE A 118 3.09 6.70 -16.29
N ALA A 119 4.36 6.54 -16.66
CA ALA A 119 4.74 6.14 -18.02
C ALA A 119 4.12 4.80 -18.42
N LYS A 120 4.10 3.83 -17.50
CA LYS A 120 3.52 2.51 -17.73
C LYS A 120 1.98 2.56 -17.85
N VAL A 121 1.32 3.37 -17.01
CA VAL A 121 -0.15 3.48 -17.00
C VAL A 121 -0.66 4.23 -18.25
N TYR A 122 0.02 5.30 -18.64
CA TYR A 122 -0.41 6.17 -19.72
C TYR A 122 0.37 5.97 -21.03
N ASN A 123 1.25 4.99 -21.08
CA ASN A 123 2.09 4.69 -22.23
C ASN A 123 2.88 5.90 -22.78
N LEU A 124 3.54 6.62 -21.87
CA LEU A 124 4.29 7.81 -22.22
C LEU A 124 5.54 7.50 -23.03
N GLY A 125 5.77 8.26 -24.08
CA GLY A 125 6.99 8.20 -24.89
C GLY A 125 8.22 8.78 -24.16
N PRO A 126 9.46 8.51 -24.65
CA PRO A 126 10.71 8.91 -23.97
C PRO A 126 10.79 10.42 -23.67
N LYS A 127 10.36 11.26 -24.60
CA LYS A 127 10.33 12.73 -24.42
C LYS A 127 9.44 13.12 -23.23
N GLN A 128 8.21 12.59 -23.18
CA GLN A 128 7.25 12.88 -22.12
C GLN A 128 7.76 12.41 -20.76
N GLN A 129 8.40 11.23 -20.73
CA GLN A 129 9.01 10.71 -19.49
C GLN A 129 10.11 11.62 -18.97
N ASN A 130 11.01 12.11 -19.86
CA ASN A 130 12.07 13.02 -19.46
C ASN A 130 11.51 14.37 -18.99
N THR A 131 10.50 14.92 -19.66
CA THR A 131 9.83 16.15 -19.23
C THR A 131 9.19 15.97 -17.85
N LEU A 132 8.42 14.89 -17.65
CA LEU A 132 7.81 14.60 -16.35
C LEU A 132 8.85 14.48 -15.23
N PHE A 133 9.94 13.75 -15.50
CA PHE A 133 11.04 13.61 -14.53
C PHE A 133 11.63 14.99 -14.17
N GLN A 134 11.92 15.82 -15.17
CA GLN A 134 12.48 17.15 -14.93
C GLN A 134 11.52 18.03 -14.13
N CYS A 135 10.24 18.07 -14.47
CA CYS A 135 9.23 18.80 -13.70
C CYS A 135 9.18 18.37 -12.24
N ILE A 136 9.32 17.06 -11.96
CA ILE A 136 9.34 16.57 -10.58
C ILE A 136 10.61 17.06 -9.84
N ILE A 137 11.77 17.01 -10.48
CA ILE A 137 13.02 17.49 -9.88
C ILE A 137 12.95 19.00 -9.62
N ASP A 138 12.43 19.78 -10.57
CA ASP A 138 12.24 21.22 -10.42
C ASP A 138 11.23 21.53 -9.29
N ALA A 139 10.17 20.75 -9.16
CA ALA A 139 9.23 20.87 -8.06
C ALA A 139 9.88 20.57 -6.69
N TYR A 140 10.78 19.58 -6.61
CA TYR A 140 11.57 19.36 -5.39
C TYR A 140 12.47 20.56 -5.09
N ALA A 141 13.15 21.10 -6.11
CA ALA A 141 14.02 22.27 -5.95
C ALA A 141 13.24 23.49 -5.44
N LEU A 142 12.04 23.75 -5.98
CA LEU A 142 11.14 24.82 -5.49
C LEU A 142 10.77 24.66 -4.01
N LYS A 143 10.69 23.43 -3.51
CA LYS A 143 10.46 23.13 -2.07
C LYS A 143 11.76 23.10 -1.25
N GLY A 144 12.89 23.47 -1.85
CA GLY A 144 14.18 23.46 -1.18
C GLY A 144 14.72 22.07 -0.91
N ILE A 145 14.23 21.05 -1.62
CA ILE A 145 14.68 19.66 -1.49
C ILE A 145 15.79 19.43 -2.53
N ILE A 146 16.99 19.18 -2.03
CA ILE A 146 18.18 18.97 -2.87
C ILE A 146 18.54 17.48 -2.84
N PRO A 147 18.61 16.79 -4.00
CA PRO A 147 18.84 15.34 -4.05
C PRO A 147 20.09 14.86 -3.30
N GLY A 148 21.19 15.60 -3.40
CA GLY A 148 22.45 15.27 -2.74
C GLY A 148 22.58 15.73 -1.28
N ASN A 149 21.54 16.38 -0.71
CA ASN A 149 21.59 16.90 0.66
C ASN A 149 20.45 16.33 1.53
N PRO A 150 20.70 15.25 2.29
CA PRO A 150 19.69 14.59 3.08
C PRO A 150 19.01 15.46 4.15
N SER A 151 19.68 16.53 4.62
CA SER A 151 19.08 17.44 5.60
C SER A 151 17.89 18.23 5.03
N THR A 152 17.81 18.38 3.70
CA THR A 152 16.71 19.07 3.03
C THR A 152 15.49 18.19 2.78
N TRP A 153 15.59 16.88 2.99
CA TRP A 153 14.50 15.92 2.70
C TRP A 153 13.39 15.93 3.75
N GLU A 154 13.60 16.68 4.85
CA GLU A 154 12.56 16.96 5.86
C GLU A 154 11.59 18.06 5.40
N ASN A 155 11.95 18.81 4.36
CA ASN A 155 11.09 19.87 3.84
C ASN A 155 9.78 19.28 3.32
N VAL A 156 8.74 20.12 3.28
CA VAL A 156 7.43 19.73 2.76
C VAL A 156 7.55 19.32 1.31
N PRO A 157 7.20 18.08 0.94
CA PRO A 157 7.34 17.59 -0.42
C PRO A 157 6.38 18.33 -1.39
N PRO A 158 6.74 18.45 -2.68
CA PRO A 158 5.85 19.01 -3.68
C PRO A 158 4.60 18.16 -3.83
N THR A 159 3.53 18.78 -4.35
CA THR A 159 2.27 18.13 -4.73
C THR A 159 2.11 18.17 -6.26
N PHE A 160 1.04 17.55 -6.76
CA PHE A 160 0.69 17.69 -8.17
C PHE A 160 0.44 19.14 -8.59
N ASP A 161 -0.15 19.96 -7.72
CA ASP A 161 -0.35 21.38 -8.01
C ASP A 161 0.96 22.12 -8.19
N THR A 162 2.00 21.72 -7.44
CA THR A 162 3.35 22.27 -7.61
C THR A 162 3.93 21.93 -8.99
N ILE A 163 3.74 20.69 -9.46
CA ILE A 163 4.21 20.27 -10.79
C ILE A 163 3.41 20.96 -11.90
N TYR A 164 2.10 21.10 -11.71
CA TYR A 164 1.23 21.71 -12.71
C TYR A 164 1.49 23.22 -12.90
N SER A 165 2.03 23.88 -11.88
CA SER A 165 2.36 25.32 -11.92
C SER A 165 3.73 25.64 -12.50
N LEU A 166 4.52 24.64 -12.88
CA LEU A 166 5.81 24.76 -13.57
C LEU A 166 5.64 24.77 -15.09
#